data_8d7431b23a73059db4c7ee7e2a5335a1
#
_entry.id   8d7431b23a73059db4c7ee7e2a5335a1
#
_cell.length_a   1.000
_cell.length_b   1.000
_cell.length_c   1.000
_cell.angle_alpha   90.00
_cell.angle_beta   90.00
_cell.angle_gamma   90.00
#
_symmetry.space_group_name_H-M   'P 1'
#
loop_
_entity.id
_entity.type
_entity.pdbx_description
1 polymer ?
#
loop_
_entity_poly.entity_id
_entity_poly.type
_entity_poly.pdbx_seq_one_letter_code
_entity_poly.pdbx_strand_id
1 'polypeptide(L)'
;MKYHIIMPNTLTQNTSAQYKDFQKRFKIFASKRSDLVTNTLSNIFTMRFIGNKTHGDLAEIGIAEFIYQFMYDFDSRHVGKDLYRAKEHEEDIVIINELTKDEIPVSLKAYGDGPLQLSTDKDAGMFPKLCQYWNDITDEKTIQDIFNSDAFQSLDSVNVMPLIYREDVNQCNIMVFDFDKMKSSTKRIVYVDANERYDTESHTVVVAAKGIRKHPIYMFLDNKGDYICEVRYGGAAANALQRGFWTHTKNAAQYFDSLTNGWISYKHNLTLVQLFKLALNSTEVGHKSANVILQTDIDNHK
;
A
#
# COMPACT_ATOMS: atom_id res chain seq x y z
N MET A 1 17.64 34.85 -14.73
CA MET A 1 17.22 34.84 -13.30
C MET A 1 16.26 33.69 -13.13
N LYS A 2 16.69 32.60 -12.50
CA LYS A 2 15.81 31.46 -12.15
C LYS A 2 15.22 31.76 -10.78
N TYR A 3 13.93 31.97 -10.71
CA TYR A 3 13.22 32.05 -9.42
C TYR A 3 13.10 30.65 -8.83
N HIS A 4 13.87 30.34 -7.79
CA HIS A 4 13.57 29.22 -6.90
C HIS A 4 12.39 29.65 -6.02
N ILE A 5 11.21 29.12 -6.33
CA ILE A 5 10.07 29.18 -5.42
C ILE A 5 10.34 28.13 -4.35
N ILE A 6 10.80 28.57 -3.19
CA ILE A 6 10.83 27.73 -1.98
C ILE A 6 9.37 27.61 -1.54
N MET A 7 8.77 26.45 -1.80
CA MET A 7 7.47 26.11 -1.22
C MET A 7 7.66 25.89 0.29
N PRO A 8 6.87 26.53 1.15
CA PRO A 8 7.05 26.38 2.59
C PRO A 8 6.60 24.99 3.06
N ASN A 9 7.31 24.45 4.05
CA ASN A 9 7.09 23.17 4.77
C ASN A 9 5.66 22.99 5.38
N THR A 10 4.78 23.96 5.24
CA THR A 10 3.40 23.93 5.73
C THR A 10 2.47 23.00 4.94
N LEU A 11 2.82 22.64 3.69
CA LEU A 11 2.00 21.74 2.87
C LEU A 11 2.05 20.27 3.35
N THR A 12 3.19 19.82 3.88
CA THR A 12 3.33 18.41 4.29
C THR A 12 2.57 18.06 5.58
N GLN A 13 2.49 18.96 6.54
CA GLN A 13 1.71 18.74 7.77
C GLN A 13 0.20 18.73 7.51
N ASN A 14 -0.25 19.50 6.54
CA ASN A 14 -1.68 19.57 6.19
C ASN A 14 -2.15 18.31 5.46
N THR A 15 -1.35 17.74 4.56
CA THR A 15 -1.69 16.53 3.82
C THR A 15 -1.87 15.30 4.71
N SER A 16 -1.08 15.15 5.76
CA SER A 16 -1.23 14.04 6.72
C SER A 16 -2.54 14.13 7.50
N ALA A 17 -2.91 15.32 7.98
CA ALA A 17 -4.17 15.53 8.70
C ALA A 17 -5.38 15.27 7.81
N GLN A 18 -5.33 15.69 6.56
CA GLN A 18 -6.38 15.46 5.56
C GLN A 18 -6.53 14.00 5.17
N TYR A 19 -5.41 13.29 5.03
CA TYR A 19 -5.45 11.85 4.79
C TYR A 19 -6.06 11.09 5.96
N LYS A 20 -5.78 11.49 7.21
CA LYS A 20 -6.42 10.93 8.41
C LYS A 20 -7.94 11.23 8.45
N ASP A 21 -8.39 12.40 8.02
CA ASP A 21 -9.82 12.71 7.89
C ASP A 21 -10.50 11.86 6.81
N PHE A 22 -9.87 11.74 5.65
CA PHE A 22 -10.33 10.83 4.59
C PHE A 22 -10.48 9.39 5.11
N GLN A 23 -9.48 8.85 5.80
CA GLN A 23 -9.52 7.50 6.38
C GLN A 23 -10.73 7.30 7.31
N LYS A 24 -11.00 8.26 8.20
CA LYS A 24 -12.15 8.21 9.11
C LYS A 24 -13.48 8.16 8.35
N ARG A 25 -13.64 9.01 7.34
CA ARG A 25 -14.85 9.07 6.51
C ARG A 25 -15.03 7.82 5.67
N PHE A 26 -13.94 7.31 5.09
CA PHE A 26 -13.96 6.04 4.37
C PHE A 26 -14.41 4.88 5.28
N LYS A 27 -13.89 4.77 6.50
CA LYS A 27 -14.32 3.76 7.49
C LYS A 27 -15.81 3.86 7.80
N ILE A 28 -16.31 5.06 8.03
CA ILE A 28 -17.74 5.29 8.32
C ILE A 28 -18.58 4.85 7.11
N PHE A 29 -18.17 5.23 5.90
CA PHE A 29 -18.84 4.85 4.67
C PHE A 29 -18.84 3.33 4.48
N ALA A 30 -17.68 2.70 4.57
CA ALA A 30 -17.52 1.25 4.43
C ALA A 30 -18.34 0.46 5.46
N SER A 31 -18.50 0.99 6.67
CA SER A 31 -19.35 0.40 7.71
C SER A 31 -20.84 0.45 7.34
N LYS A 32 -21.30 1.56 6.75
CA LYS A 32 -22.71 1.77 6.40
C LYS A 32 -23.09 1.13 5.06
N ARG A 33 -22.14 1.01 4.14
CA ARG A 33 -22.34 0.53 2.79
C ARG A 33 -21.32 -0.56 2.41
N SER A 34 -21.21 -1.55 3.29
CA SER A 34 -20.33 -2.71 3.07
C SER A 34 -20.67 -3.50 1.78
N ASP A 35 -21.91 -3.44 1.35
CA ASP A 35 -22.40 -3.97 0.09
C ASP A 35 -21.64 -3.38 -1.13
N LEU A 36 -21.54 -2.06 -1.19
CA LEU A 36 -20.84 -1.38 -2.28
C LEU A 36 -19.34 -1.68 -2.28
N VAL A 37 -18.71 -1.68 -1.10
CA VAL A 37 -17.29 -2.02 -0.98
C VAL A 37 -17.05 -3.47 -1.43
N THR A 38 -17.88 -4.41 -0.97
CA THR A 38 -17.77 -5.83 -1.33
C THR A 38 -17.95 -6.05 -2.83
N ASN A 39 -18.91 -5.38 -3.44
CA ASN A 39 -19.14 -5.49 -4.88
C ASN A 39 -17.98 -4.92 -5.70
N THR A 40 -17.48 -3.75 -5.31
CA THR A 40 -16.31 -3.15 -5.97
C THR A 40 -15.09 -4.06 -5.91
N LEU A 41 -14.76 -4.57 -4.72
CA LEU A 41 -13.62 -5.48 -4.55
C LEU A 41 -13.84 -6.79 -5.31
N SER A 42 -15.05 -7.35 -5.28
CA SER A 42 -15.40 -8.55 -6.06
C SER A 42 -15.18 -8.33 -7.57
N ASN A 43 -15.53 -7.16 -8.08
CA ASN A 43 -15.30 -6.81 -9.48
C ASN A 43 -13.82 -6.66 -9.82
N ILE A 44 -13.03 -6.03 -8.94
CA ILE A 44 -11.56 -5.92 -9.12
C ILE A 44 -10.95 -7.32 -9.26
N PHE A 45 -11.26 -8.24 -8.34
CA PHE A 45 -10.73 -9.61 -8.39
C PHE A 45 -11.30 -10.42 -9.56
N THR A 46 -12.55 -10.17 -9.97
CA THR A 46 -13.14 -10.79 -11.18
C THR A 46 -12.43 -10.34 -12.44
N MET A 47 -12.19 -9.05 -12.60
CA MET A 47 -11.53 -8.48 -13.77
C MET A 47 -10.11 -9.03 -13.98
N ARG A 48 -9.44 -9.42 -12.91
CA ARG A 48 -8.13 -10.08 -12.98
C ARG A 48 -8.14 -11.37 -13.78
N PHE A 49 -9.21 -12.15 -13.72
CA PHE A 49 -9.33 -13.39 -14.50
C PHE A 49 -9.52 -13.15 -15.99
N ILE A 50 -9.91 -11.95 -16.37
CA ILE A 50 -10.36 -11.65 -17.72
C ILE A 50 -9.26 -10.92 -18.49
N GLY A 51 -8.50 -10.08 -17.81
CA GLY A 51 -7.57 -9.16 -18.43
C GLY A 51 -6.11 -9.45 -18.16
N ASN A 52 -5.25 -8.68 -18.80
CA ASN A 52 -3.79 -8.71 -18.63
C ASN A 52 -3.29 -7.76 -17.53
N LYS A 53 -4.21 -7.10 -16.82
CA LYS A 53 -3.87 -6.16 -15.75
C LYS A 53 -3.54 -6.88 -14.46
N THR A 54 -2.63 -6.33 -13.70
CA THR A 54 -2.30 -6.83 -12.36
C THR A 54 -3.37 -6.45 -11.34
N HIS A 55 -3.33 -7.05 -10.15
CA HIS A 55 -4.19 -6.61 -9.05
C HIS A 55 -3.95 -5.13 -8.68
N GLY A 56 -2.71 -4.67 -8.77
CA GLY A 56 -2.36 -3.28 -8.51
C GLY A 56 -3.08 -2.33 -9.47
N ASP A 57 -2.89 -2.50 -10.77
CA ASP A 57 -3.52 -1.63 -11.77
C ASP A 57 -5.05 -1.60 -11.65
N LEU A 58 -5.68 -2.75 -11.39
CA LEU A 58 -7.15 -2.85 -11.26
C LEU A 58 -7.63 -2.24 -9.94
N ALA A 59 -6.88 -2.39 -8.87
CA ALA A 59 -7.20 -1.79 -7.58
C ALA A 59 -7.10 -0.27 -7.63
N GLU A 60 -6.06 0.28 -8.27
CA GLU A 60 -5.92 1.74 -8.47
C GLU A 60 -7.13 2.32 -9.18
N ILE A 61 -7.52 1.74 -10.31
CA ILE A 61 -8.69 2.19 -11.08
C ILE A 61 -9.98 1.99 -10.28
N GLY A 62 -10.20 0.80 -9.74
CA GLY A 62 -11.46 0.46 -9.09
C GLY A 62 -11.70 1.21 -7.78
N ILE A 63 -10.65 1.47 -7.00
CA ILE A 63 -10.75 2.24 -5.76
C ILE A 63 -10.89 3.73 -6.05
N ALA A 64 -10.20 4.27 -7.05
CA ALA A 64 -10.39 5.65 -7.48
C ALA A 64 -11.86 5.87 -7.89
N GLU A 65 -12.38 5.03 -8.79
CA GLU A 65 -13.79 5.12 -9.20
C GLU A 65 -14.77 4.94 -8.04
N PHE A 66 -14.49 4.04 -7.10
CA PHE A 66 -15.31 3.85 -5.91
C PHE A 66 -15.41 5.13 -5.07
N ILE A 67 -14.28 5.79 -4.83
CA ILE A 67 -14.25 7.05 -4.07
C ILE A 67 -15.05 8.12 -4.83
N TYR A 68 -14.78 8.30 -6.12
CA TYR A 68 -15.44 9.28 -6.97
C TYR A 68 -16.96 9.09 -7.02
N GLN A 69 -17.42 7.85 -7.17
CA GLN A 69 -18.86 7.57 -7.35
C GLN A 69 -19.66 7.60 -6.07
N PHE A 70 -19.05 7.25 -4.93
CA PHE A 70 -19.81 6.96 -3.71
C PHE A 70 -19.46 7.81 -2.50
N MET A 71 -18.33 8.51 -2.50
CA MET A 71 -17.92 9.39 -1.40
C MET A 71 -18.14 10.86 -1.77
N TYR A 72 -19.35 11.38 -1.53
CA TYR A 72 -19.75 12.73 -1.96
C TYR A 72 -18.88 13.88 -1.44
N ASP A 73 -18.16 13.67 -0.36
CA ASP A 73 -17.22 14.66 0.21
C ASP A 73 -15.85 14.66 -0.48
N PHE A 74 -15.61 13.69 -1.34
CA PHE A 74 -14.32 13.48 -2.00
C PHE A 74 -14.50 13.15 -3.47
N ASP A 75 -13.67 13.78 -4.29
CA ASP A 75 -13.39 13.36 -5.65
C ASP A 75 -12.11 12.51 -5.67
N SER A 76 -11.90 11.74 -6.71
CA SER A 76 -10.64 11.03 -6.90
C SER A 76 -10.29 10.84 -8.37
N ARG A 77 -8.99 10.85 -8.65
CA ARG A 77 -8.45 10.64 -9.99
C ARG A 77 -7.38 9.56 -9.96
N HIS A 78 -7.50 8.59 -10.82
CA HIS A 78 -6.41 7.67 -11.11
C HIS A 78 -5.33 8.42 -11.90
N VAL A 79 -4.12 8.47 -11.39
CA VAL A 79 -2.99 9.21 -12.01
C VAL A 79 -2.45 8.43 -13.22
N GLY A 80 -2.63 7.11 -13.19
CA GLY A 80 -2.25 6.24 -14.28
C GLY A 80 -0.75 6.20 -14.51
N LYS A 81 -0.38 6.03 -15.79
CA LYS A 81 1.02 6.03 -16.22
C LYS A 81 1.52 7.42 -16.59
N ASP A 82 0.98 8.47 -15.99
CA ASP A 82 1.60 9.79 -16.08
C ASP A 82 2.99 9.70 -15.43
N LEU A 83 3.98 9.52 -16.32
CA LEU A 83 5.36 9.21 -15.95
C LEU A 83 6.00 10.31 -15.09
N TYR A 84 5.45 11.53 -15.13
CA TYR A 84 5.97 12.63 -14.34
C TYR A 84 5.49 12.54 -12.89
N ARG A 85 4.17 12.45 -12.66
CA ARG A 85 3.58 12.38 -11.31
C ARG A 85 3.93 11.07 -10.59
N ALA A 86 3.78 9.94 -11.27
CA ALA A 86 4.11 8.64 -10.70
C ALA A 86 5.59 8.48 -10.33
N LYS A 87 6.51 9.14 -11.07
CA LYS A 87 7.94 9.07 -10.75
C LYS A 87 8.40 10.04 -9.68
N GLU A 88 7.83 11.24 -9.62
CA GLU A 88 8.25 12.24 -8.63
C GLU A 88 7.53 12.10 -7.28
N HIS A 89 6.27 11.69 -7.27
CA HIS A 89 5.44 11.70 -6.07
C HIS A 89 4.95 10.34 -5.60
N GLU A 90 5.22 9.25 -6.33
CA GLU A 90 4.71 7.89 -6.03
C GLU A 90 3.18 7.83 -5.93
N GLU A 91 2.51 8.72 -6.64
CA GLU A 91 1.06 8.81 -6.64
C GLU A 91 0.46 7.79 -7.60
N ASP A 92 -0.41 6.94 -7.10
CA ASP A 92 -1.23 6.06 -7.93
C ASP A 92 -2.62 6.69 -8.12
N ILE A 93 -3.14 7.32 -7.08
CA ILE A 93 -4.40 8.07 -7.09
C ILE A 93 -4.24 9.41 -6.37
N VAL A 94 -5.01 10.42 -6.78
CA VAL A 94 -5.18 11.69 -6.07
C VAL A 94 -6.60 11.78 -5.56
N ILE A 95 -6.75 11.95 -4.26
CA ILE A 95 -8.03 12.16 -3.59
C ILE A 95 -8.19 13.66 -3.34
N ILE A 96 -9.33 14.24 -3.68
CA ILE A 96 -9.60 15.66 -3.56
C ILE A 96 -10.72 15.85 -2.54
N ASN A 97 -10.48 16.62 -1.51
CA ASN A 97 -11.53 17.01 -0.59
C ASN A 97 -12.41 18.07 -1.25
N GLU A 98 -13.70 17.77 -1.48
CA GLU A 98 -14.61 18.64 -2.20
C GLU A 98 -14.92 19.97 -1.49
N LEU A 99 -14.77 20.02 -0.16
CA LEU A 99 -14.97 21.22 0.63
C LEU A 99 -13.76 22.14 0.64
N THR A 100 -12.57 21.59 0.90
CA THR A 100 -11.33 22.38 1.05
C THR A 100 -10.56 22.52 -0.27
N LYS A 101 -10.87 21.67 -1.26
CA LYS A 101 -10.16 21.56 -2.55
C LYS A 101 -8.70 21.11 -2.40
N ASP A 102 -8.36 20.57 -1.25
CA ASP A 102 -7.03 20.02 -1.02
C ASP A 102 -6.84 18.69 -1.76
N GLU A 103 -5.69 18.55 -2.40
CA GLU A 103 -5.28 17.30 -3.06
C GLU A 103 -4.48 16.43 -2.08
N ILE A 104 -4.87 15.17 -1.95
CA ILE A 104 -4.24 14.15 -1.11
C ILE A 104 -3.65 13.08 -2.04
N PRO A 105 -2.33 13.11 -2.30
CA PRO A 105 -1.69 12.06 -3.08
C PRO A 105 -1.65 10.77 -2.28
N VAL A 106 -2.04 9.66 -2.89
CA VAL A 106 -2.09 8.34 -2.25
C VAL A 106 -1.41 7.30 -3.14
N SER A 107 -0.51 6.52 -2.56
CA SER A 107 0.05 5.33 -3.19
C SER A 107 -0.76 4.11 -2.79
N LEU A 108 -1.37 3.46 -3.77
CA LEU A 108 -2.14 2.24 -3.57
C LEU A 108 -1.28 1.03 -3.87
N LYS A 109 -1.25 0.09 -2.94
CA LYS A 109 -0.42 -1.11 -3.08
C LYS A 109 -1.27 -2.36 -2.88
N ALA A 110 -1.36 -3.22 -3.91
CA ALA A 110 -2.05 -4.50 -3.80
C ALA A 110 -1.05 -5.63 -3.55
N TYR A 111 -1.18 -6.30 -2.40
CA TYR A 111 -0.26 -7.35 -1.96
C TYR A 111 -1.00 -8.59 -1.46
N GLY A 112 -0.50 -9.76 -1.87
CA GLY A 112 -0.81 -11.03 -1.23
C GLY A 112 -0.01 -11.26 0.06
N ASP A 113 0.42 -12.50 0.31
CA ASP A 113 1.36 -12.77 1.41
C ASP A 113 2.79 -12.38 1.01
N GLY A 114 3.48 -11.64 1.87
CA GLY A 114 4.87 -11.28 1.64
C GLY A 114 5.27 -9.87 2.10
N PRO A 115 6.50 -9.47 1.73
CA PRO A 115 7.01 -8.14 2.04
C PRO A 115 6.25 -7.07 1.26
N LEU A 116 5.95 -5.97 1.95
CA LEU A 116 5.18 -4.83 1.45
C LEU A 116 6.02 -3.56 1.59
N GLN A 117 6.23 -2.85 0.48
CA GLN A 117 6.90 -1.57 0.47
C GLN A 117 5.92 -0.46 0.86
N LEU A 118 6.31 0.35 1.85
CA LEU A 118 5.52 1.49 2.31
C LEU A 118 6.02 2.81 1.72
N SER A 119 7.35 2.94 1.52
CA SER A 119 7.97 4.13 0.93
C SER A 119 9.25 3.74 0.21
N THR A 120 9.64 4.47 -0.83
CA THR A 120 10.86 4.21 -1.60
C THR A 120 12.12 4.88 -1.05
N ASP A 121 12.02 5.79 -0.07
CA ASP A 121 13.15 6.60 0.42
C ASP A 121 13.97 7.19 -0.74
N LYS A 122 13.33 8.07 -1.53
CA LYS A 122 13.90 8.63 -2.77
C LYS A 122 15.25 9.30 -2.55
N ASP A 123 15.40 10.00 -1.44
CA ASP A 123 16.62 10.70 -1.07
C ASP A 123 17.66 9.76 -0.46
N ALA A 124 17.32 8.48 -0.29
CA ALA A 124 18.16 7.45 0.29
C ALA A 124 18.78 7.86 1.65
N GLY A 125 18.02 8.60 2.45
CA GLY A 125 18.50 9.20 3.70
C GLY A 125 18.41 8.29 4.92
N MET A 126 17.41 7.38 4.96
CA MET A 126 17.13 6.57 6.15
C MET A 126 18.26 5.60 6.49
N PHE A 127 18.73 4.84 5.49
CA PHE A 127 19.79 3.85 5.74
C PHE A 127 21.13 4.50 6.16
N PRO A 128 21.66 5.52 5.49
CA PRO A 128 22.85 6.25 5.95
C PRO A 128 22.68 6.89 7.33
N LYS A 129 21.47 7.33 7.67
CA LYS A 129 21.20 7.87 9.01
C LYS A 129 21.39 6.80 10.07
N LEU A 130 20.87 5.59 9.84
CA LEU A 130 21.02 4.44 10.73
C LEU A 130 22.48 4.01 10.88
N CYS A 131 23.29 4.09 9.81
CA CYS A 131 24.72 3.78 9.84
C CYS A 131 25.55 4.71 10.76
N GLN A 132 25.00 5.81 11.23
CA GLN A 132 25.66 6.71 12.19
C GLN A 132 25.62 6.16 13.63
N TYR A 133 24.85 5.11 13.87
CA TYR A 133 24.65 4.47 15.16
C TYR A 133 25.27 3.06 15.20
N TRP A 134 25.10 2.38 16.33
CA TRP A 134 25.55 1.01 16.48
C TRP A 134 24.69 0.02 15.69
N ASN A 135 25.23 -1.16 15.43
CA ASN A 135 24.50 -2.22 14.72
C ASN A 135 23.33 -2.80 15.54
N ASP A 136 23.27 -2.53 16.82
CA ASP A 136 22.21 -2.93 17.73
C ASP A 136 21.85 -1.76 18.64
N ILE A 137 20.71 -1.14 18.37
CA ILE A 137 20.25 0.08 19.03
C ILE A 137 19.08 -0.30 19.94
N THR A 138 19.28 -0.19 21.25
CA THR A 138 18.27 -0.51 22.28
C THR A 138 17.92 0.68 23.17
N ASP A 139 18.72 1.76 23.09
CA ASP A 139 18.47 2.98 23.86
C ASP A 139 17.25 3.73 23.31
N GLU A 140 16.23 3.89 24.16
CA GLU A 140 14.97 4.49 23.78
C GLU A 140 15.12 5.95 23.28
N LYS A 141 16.02 6.72 23.91
CA LYS A 141 16.29 8.10 23.50
C LYS A 141 16.90 8.12 22.10
N THR A 142 17.87 7.27 21.84
CA THR A 142 18.48 7.14 20.52
C THR A 142 17.47 6.74 19.46
N ILE A 143 16.55 5.81 19.75
CA ILE A 143 15.48 5.40 18.83
C ILE A 143 14.54 6.59 18.53
N GLN A 144 14.17 7.37 19.54
CA GLN A 144 13.36 8.58 19.34
C GLN A 144 14.10 9.64 18.53
N ASP A 145 15.38 9.86 18.78
CA ASP A 145 16.22 10.82 18.02
C ASP A 145 16.33 10.41 16.54
N ILE A 146 16.36 9.10 16.25
CA ILE A 146 16.32 8.57 14.87
C ILE A 146 14.99 8.95 14.22
N PHE A 147 13.86 8.64 14.85
CA PHE A 147 12.54 8.94 14.30
C PHE A 147 12.27 10.43 14.13
N ASN A 148 12.83 11.27 14.97
CA ASN A 148 12.72 12.73 14.92
C ASN A 148 13.70 13.38 13.94
N SER A 149 14.60 12.60 13.32
CA SER A 149 15.56 13.14 12.35
C SER A 149 14.91 13.42 11.00
N ASP A 150 15.46 14.35 10.25
CA ASP A 150 14.97 14.74 8.91
C ASP A 150 14.81 13.53 7.97
N ALA A 151 15.69 12.53 8.08
CA ALA A 151 15.64 11.33 7.28
C ALA A 151 14.37 10.48 7.50
N PHE A 152 13.76 10.56 8.71
CA PHE A 152 12.56 9.81 9.07
C PHE A 152 11.29 10.66 9.17
N GLN A 153 11.39 11.99 9.14
CA GLN A 153 10.22 12.87 9.13
C GLN A 153 9.33 12.67 7.90
N SER A 154 9.92 12.25 6.77
CA SER A 154 9.17 11.93 5.55
C SER A 154 8.14 10.82 5.76
N LEU A 155 8.29 9.95 6.76
CA LEU A 155 7.32 8.91 7.08
C LEU A 155 5.96 9.49 7.52
N ASP A 156 5.94 10.69 8.10
CA ASP A 156 4.71 11.35 8.55
C ASP A 156 3.84 11.85 7.38
N SER A 157 4.43 11.97 6.19
CA SER A 157 3.73 12.37 4.96
C SER A 157 3.43 11.21 4.01
N VAL A 158 3.77 9.97 4.39
CA VAL A 158 3.51 8.79 3.55
C VAL A 158 2.03 8.43 3.60
N ASN A 159 1.34 8.66 2.48
CA ASN A 159 -0.05 8.29 2.29
C ASN A 159 -0.10 6.98 1.48
N VAL A 160 0.08 5.85 2.14
CA VAL A 160 0.01 4.54 1.52
C VAL A 160 -1.27 3.82 1.94
N MET A 161 -1.96 3.22 0.96
CA MET A 161 -3.22 2.50 1.15
C MET A 161 -3.08 1.07 0.59
N PRO A 162 -2.60 0.11 1.38
CA PRO A 162 -2.51 -1.28 0.96
C PRO A 162 -3.88 -1.94 0.81
N LEU A 163 -4.10 -2.62 -0.31
CA LEU A 163 -5.10 -3.65 -0.48
C LEU A 163 -4.42 -4.99 -0.24
N ILE A 164 -4.58 -5.54 0.96
CA ILE A 164 -4.03 -6.85 1.32
C ILE A 164 -5.06 -7.92 1.00
N TYR A 165 -4.65 -8.99 0.30
CA TYR A 165 -5.56 -10.06 -0.11
C TYR A 165 -5.02 -11.45 0.18
N ARG A 166 -5.93 -12.41 0.33
CA ARG A 166 -5.71 -13.85 0.52
C ARG A 166 -6.51 -14.59 -0.55
N GLU A 167 -5.84 -14.99 -1.62
CA GLU A 167 -6.51 -15.65 -2.76
C GLU A 167 -7.06 -17.04 -2.38
N ASP A 168 -6.37 -17.75 -1.49
CA ASP A 168 -6.75 -19.10 -1.02
C ASP A 168 -8.12 -19.14 -0.33
N VAL A 169 -8.51 -18.04 0.31
CA VAL A 169 -9.79 -17.92 1.04
C VAL A 169 -10.69 -16.82 0.47
N ASN A 170 -10.33 -16.22 -0.67
CA ASN A 170 -11.07 -15.14 -1.33
C ASN A 170 -11.39 -13.97 -0.38
N GLN A 171 -10.40 -13.50 0.34
CA GLN A 171 -10.54 -12.38 1.27
C GLN A 171 -9.59 -11.25 0.92
N CYS A 172 -10.03 -10.02 1.18
CA CYS A 172 -9.20 -8.84 1.06
C CYS A 172 -9.57 -7.78 2.10
N ASN A 173 -8.68 -6.82 2.31
CA ASN A 173 -8.87 -5.71 3.23
C ASN A 173 -8.11 -4.48 2.73
N ILE A 174 -8.77 -3.33 2.67
CA ILE A 174 -8.11 -2.05 2.43
C ILE A 174 -7.64 -1.54 3.79
N MET A 175 -6.35 -1.28 3.92
CA MET A 175 -5.72 -0.95 5.18
C MET A 175 -4.83 0.29 5.06
N VAL A 176 -4.40 0.82 6.19
CA VAL A 176 -3.35 1.83 6.29
C VAL A 176 -2.34 1.41 7.33
N PHE A 177 -1.06 1.68 7.09
CA PHE A 177 -0.01 1.39 8.07
C PHE A 177 0.03 2.48 9.13
N ASP A 178 0.02 2.07 10.38
CA ASP A 178 0.04 2.97 11.55
C ASP A 178 1.49 3.28 11.94
N PHE A 179 2.05 4.35 11.37
CA PHE A 179 3.41 4.80 11.67
C PHE A 179 3.59 5.24 13.12
N ASP A 180 2.56 5.82 13.75
CA ASP A 180 2.63 6.27 15.14
C ASP A 180 2.74 5.05 16.08
N LYS A 181 1.94 4.02 15.82
CA LYS A 181 2.01 2.75 16.54
C LYS A 181 3.35 2.04 16.31
N MET A 182 3.85 2.03 15.08
CA MET A 182 5.17 1.48 14.76
C MET A 182 6.26 2.18 15.56
N LYS A 183 6.31 3.53 15.53
CA LYS A 183 7.30 4.34 16.25
C LYS A 183 7.27 4.04 17.76
N SER A 184 6.08 4.04 18.37
CA SER A 184 5.91 3.78 19.81
C SER A 184 6.22 2.35 20.23
N SER A 185 5.99 1.38 19.35
CA SER A 185 6.24 -0.05 19.60
C SER A 185 7.70 -0.44 19.38
N THR A 186 8.48 0.32 18.60
CA THR A 186 9.89 -0.01 18.35
C THR A 186 10.72 0.13 19.61
N LYS A 187 11.38 -0.95 20.01
CA LYS A 187 12.25 -1.01 21.19
C LYS A 187 13.69 -1.44 20.86
N ARG A 188 13.92 -1.89 19.64
CA ARG A 188 15.24 -2.29 19.16
C ARG A 188 15.34 -2.08 17.66
N ILE A 189 16.49 -1.61 17.18
CA ILE A 189 16.81 -1.53 15.75
C ILE A 189 18.12 -2.29 15.54
N VAL A 190 18.08 -3.31 14.66
CA VAL A 190 19.20 -4.24 14.46
C VAL A 190 19.65 -4.20 13.00
N TYR A 191 20.97 -4.05 12.81
CA TYR A 191 21.61 -4.22 11.50
C TYR A 191 21.71 -5.73 11.17
N VAL A 192 21.35 -6.08 9.94
CA VAL A 192 21.45 -7.46 9.44
C VAL A 192 22.11 -7.42 8.06
N ASP A 193 23.30 -7.99 7.93
CA ASP A 193 24.05 -8.02 6.69
C ASP A 193 23.37 -8.92 5.62
N ALA A 194 23.82 -8.81 4.38
CA ALA A 194 23.31 -9.59 3.26
C ALA A 194 23.40 -11.11 3.46
N ASN A 195 24.43 -11.57 4.19
CA ASN A 195 24.67 -12.98 4.51
C ASN A 195 24.15 -13.40 5.89
N GLU A 196 23.37 -12.53 6.53
CA GLU A 196 22.86 -12.77 7.87
C GLU A 196 21.33 -12.81 7.87
N ARG A 197 20.78 -13.40 8.94
CA ARG A 197 19.35 -13.37 9.25
C ARG A 197 19.16 -13.07 10.74
N TYR A 198 18.06 -12.43 11.05
CA TYR A 198 17.60 -12.34 12.42
C TYR A 198 16.92 -13.65 12.80
N ASP A 199 17.35 -14.24 13.91
CA ASP A 199 16.76 -15.44 14.47
C ASP A 199 15.76 -15.05 15.57
N THR A 200 14.49 -15.36 15.33
CA THR A 200 13.39 -15.00 16.22
C THR A 200 13.33 -15.82 17.50
N GLU A 201 14.00 -16.98 17.55
CA GLU A 201 14.06 -17.81 18.76
C GLU A 201 15.13 -17.33 19.73
N SER A 202 16.32 -17.04 19.21
CA SER A 202 17.45 -16.55 20.02
C SER A 202 17.48 -15.02 20.15
N HIS A 203 16.66 -14.28 19.40
CA HIS A 203 16.67 -12.82 19.30
C HIS A 203 18.04 -12.24 18.93
N THR A 204 18.81 -12.96 18.11
CA THR A 204 20.16 -12.58 17.68
C THR A 204 20.29 -12.59 16.16
N VAL A 205 21.31 -11.89 15.66
CA VAL A 205 21.70 -11.97 14.25
C VAL A 205 22.67 -13.15 14.10
N VAL A 206 22.37 -14.04 13.17
CA VAL A 206 23.15 -15.23 12.88
C VAL A 206 23.50 -15.31 11.40
N VAL A 207 24.63 -15.95 11.07
CA VAL A 207 25.04 -16.18 9.69
C VAL A 207 24.05 -17.13 9.01
N ALA A 208 23.57 -16.74 7.84
CA ALA A 208 22.67 -17.57 7.04
C ALA A 208 23.47 -18.64 6.26
N ALA A 209 22.89 -19.82 6.10
CA ALA A 209 23.51 -20.91 5.33
C ALA A 209 23.72 -20.57 3.84
N LYS A 210 22.95 -19.62 3.31
CA LYS A 210 23.10 -19.03 1.95
C LYS A 210 22.76 -17.56 2.04
N GLY A 211 23.40 -16.73 1.19
CA GLY A 211 23.04 -15.31 1.06
C GLY A 211 21.55 -15.14 0.76
N ILE A 212 20.85 -14.47 1.63
CA ILE A 212 19.39 -14.31 1.57
C ILE A 212 19.02 -13.03 0.82
N ARG A 213 19.88 -12.03 0.87
CA ARG A 213 19.65 -10.70 0.31
C ARG A 213 20.86 -10.22 -0.47
N LYS A 214 20.64 -9.26 -1.38
CA LYS A 214 21.75 -8.58 -2.07
C LYS A 214 22.38 -7.47 -1.24
N HIS A 215 21.64 -6.93 -0.27
CA HIS A 215 22.02 -5.73 0.48
C HIS A 215 21.61 -5.87 1.94
N PRO A 216 22.31 -5.18 2.85
CA PRO A 216 21.97 -5.16 4.26
C PRO A 216 20.66 -4.41 4.52
N ILE A 217 20.10 -4.65 5.71
CA ILE A 217 18.89 -3.98 6.19
C ILE A 217 19.06 -3.58 7.65
N TYR A 218 18.25 -2.62 8.10
CA TYR A 218 17.98 -2.39 9.51
C TYR A 218 16.56 -2.85 9.83
N MET A 219 16.42 -3.79 10.76
CA MET A 219 15.15 -4.30 11.25
C MET A 219 14.72 -3.57 12.51
N PHE A 220 13.45 -3.21 12.55
CA PHE A 220 12.80 -2.57 13.70
C PHE A 220 11.98 -3.63 14.41
N LEU A 221 12.25 -3.80 15.70
CA LEU A 221 11.70 -4.87 16.52
C LEU A 221 10.94 -4.27 17.71
N ASP A 222 9.89 -4.96 18.15
CA ASP A 222 9.14 -4.61 19.34
C ASP A 222 9.83 -5.10 20.64
N ASN A 223 9.17 -4.96 21.78
CA ASN A 223 9.67 -5.36 23.09
C ASN A 223 9.81 -6.88 23.27
N LYS A 224 9.21 -7.67 22.37
CA LYS A 224 9.35 -9.14 22.37
C LYS A 224 10.42 -9.60 21.39
N GLY A 225 11.00 -8.69 20.62
CA GLY A 225 11.89 -9.01 19.52
C GLY A 225 11.17 -9.40 18.24
N ASP A 226 9.84 -9.17 18.16
CA ASP A 226 9.07 -9.45 16.95
C ASP A 226 9.31 -8.36 15.89
N TYR A 227 9.33 -8.77 14.62
CA TYR A 227 9.55 -7.91 13.47
C TYR A 227 8.38 -6.97 13.24
N ILE A 228 8.67 -5.66 13.16
CA ILE A 228 7.70 -4.63 12.79
C ILE A 228 7.86 -4.22 11.32
N CYS A 229 9.06 -3.75 10.97
CA CYS A 229 9.38 -3.18 9.67
C CYS A 229 10.89 -3.17 9.46
N GLU A 230 11.34 -2.70 8.28
CA GLU A 230 12.76 -2.61 7.95
C GLU A 230 13.05 -1.45 7.00
N VAL A 231 14.26 -0.91 7.10
CA VAL A 231 14.85 -0.03 6.11
C VAL A 231 15.83 -0.82 5.27
N ARG A 232 15.60 -0.84 3.95
CA ARG A 232 16.46 -1.54 2.98
C ARG A 232 17.42 -0.57 2.31
N TYR A 233 18.67 -1.00 2.22
CA TYR A 233 19.66 -0.31 1.41
C TYR A 233 19.73 -0.92 0.02
N GLY A 234 19.40 -0.15 -0.99
CA GLY A 234 19.42 -0.60 -2.37
C GLY A 234 20.73 -0.33 -3.11
N GLY A 235 21.68 0.41 -2.53
CA GLY A 235 22.92 0.84 -3.19
C GLY A 235 22.70 1.73 -4.42
N ALA A 236 23.77 2.21 -5.02
CA ALA A 236 23.72 3.11 -6.18
C ALA A 236 23.16 2.46 -7.46
N ALA A 237 23.34 1.13 -7.60
CA ALA A 237 22.86 0.36 -8.76
C ALA A 237 21.44 -0.21 -8.58
N ALA A 238 20.83 -0.08 -7.39
CA ALA A 238 19.49 -0.57 -7.14
C ALA A 238 18.46 0.40 -7.72
N ASN A 239 17.41 -0.15 -8.32
CA ASN A 239 16.25 0.66 -8.67
C ASN A 239 15.53 1.14 -7.39
N ALA A 240 14.70 2.16 -7.51
CA ALA A 240 13.97 2.73 -6.37
C ALA A 240 13.11 1.71 -5.60
N LEU A 241 12.67 0.62 -6.27
CA LEU A 241 11.87 -0.44 -5.67
C LEU A 241 12.63 -1.35 -4.70
N GLN A 242 13.95 -1.27 -4.65
CA GLN A 242 14.78 -2.13 -3.79
C GLN A 242 15.20 -1.47 -2.48
N ARG A 243 15.01 -0.16 -2.34
CA ARG A 243 15.33 0.63 -1.15
C ARG A 243 14.07 1.23 -0.55
N GLY A 244 14.18 1.74 0.65
CA GLY A 244 13.10 2.41 1.33
C GLY A 244 12.61 1.64 2.55
N PHE A 245 11.39 1.96 2.93
CA PHE A 245 10.75 1.48 4.15
C PHE A 245 9.79 0.33 3.82
N TRP A 246 9.97 -0.81 4.49
CA TRP A 246 9.23 -2.04 4.21
C TRP A 246 8.63 -2.63 5.47
N THR A 247 7.55 -3.37 5.30
CA THR A 247 6.98 -4.25 6.32
C THR A 247 6.56 -5.58 5.67
N HIS A 248 5.81 -6.41 6.39
CA HIS A 248 5.27 -7.66 5.89
C HIS A 248 3.77 -7.71 6.14
N THR A 249 3.01 -8.31 5.21
CA THR A 249 1.56 -8.47 5.34
C THR A 249 1.13 -9.26 6.59
N LYS A 250 2.02 -10.07 7.17
CA LYS A 250 1.83 -10.73 8.49
C LYS A 250 1.55 -9.73 9.62
N ASN A 251 2.04 -8.52 9.50
CA ASN A 251 1.86 -7.45 10.48
C ASN A 251 0.49 -6.76 10.36
N ALA A 252 -0.38 -7.21 9.42
CA ALA A 252 -1.67 -6.58 9.15
C ALA A 252 -2.56 -6.46 10.40
N ALA A 253 -2.58 -7.48 11.25
CA ALA A 253 -3.39 -7.45 12.47
C ALA A 253 -2.86 -6.50 13.55
N GLN A 254 -1.56 -6.19 13.53
CA GLN A 254 -0.87 -5.52 14.63
C GLN A 254 -0.54 -4.07 14.33
N TYR A 255 -0.07 -3.78 13.10
CA TYR A 255 0.42 -2.46 12.70
C TYR A 255 -0.35 -1.81 11.55
N PHE A 256 -1.49 -2.37 11.18
CA PHE A 256 -2.37 -1.79 10.19
C PHE A 256 -3.75 -1.52 10.77
N ASP A 257 -4.33 -0.44 10.32
CA ASP A 257 -5.72 -0.08 10.61
C ASP A 257 -6.58 -0.41 9.40
N SER A 258 -7.68 -1.15 9.61
CA SER A 258 -8.60 -1.55 8.53
C SER A 258 -9.51 -0.39 8.15
N LEU A 259 -9.59 -0.05 6.88
CA LEU A 259 -10.55 0.90 6.33
C LEU A 259 -11.89 0.24 6.01
N THR A 260 -11.91 -1.08 5.81
CA THR A 260 -13.11 -1.84 5.45
C THR A 260 -13.77 -2.55 6.64
N ASN A 261 -13.38 -2.18 7.88
CA ASN A 261 -13.85 -2.79 9.12
C ASN A 261 -13.59 -4.31 9.22
N GLY A 262 -12.49 -4.76 8.68
CA GLY A 262 -12.05 -6.15 8.70
C GLY A 262 -11.89 -6.77 7.32
N TRP A 263 -11.74 -8.07 7.31
CA TRP A 263 -11.59 -8.85 6.08
C TRP A 263 -12.93 -8.98 5.37
N ILE A 264 -12.96 -8.61 4.09
CA ILE A 264 -14.13 -8.76 3.20
C ILE A 264 -13.94 -10.03 2.37
N SER A 265 -14.94 -10.91 2.39
CA SER A 265 -15.01 -12.04 1.47
C SER A 265 -15.55 -11.57 0.12
N TYR A 266 -14.78 -11.74 -0.94
CA TYR A 266 -15.19 -11.39 -2.29
C TYR A 266 -15.62 -12.65 -3.07
N LYS A 267 -16.49 -12.46 -4.05
CA LYS A 267 -16.96 -13.53 -4.97
C LYS A 267 -16.69 -13.12 -6.40
N HIS A 268 -16.23 -14.06 -7.21
CA HIS A 268 -16.06 -13.80 -8.63
C HIS A 268 -17.41 -13.82 -9.35
N ASN A 269 -17.65 -12.82 -10.19
CA ASN A 269 -18.81 -12.79 -11.09
C ASN A 269 -18.53 -13.71 -12.30
N LEU A 270 -18.97 -14.96 -12.20
CA LEU A 270 -18.71 -15.97 -13.23
C LEU A 270 -19.42 -15.65 -14.55
N THR A 271 -20.58 -14.99 -14.52
CA THR A 271 -21.29 -14.53 -15.72
C THR A 271 -20.45 -13.52 -16.49
N LEU A 272 -19.87 -12.54 -15.77
CA LEU A 272 -18.97 -11.55 -16.36
C LEU A 272 -17.73 -12.22 -16.97
N VAL A 273 -17.13 -13.20 -16.27
CA VAL A 273 -15.99 -13.98 -16.79
C VAL A 273 -16.34 -14.71 -18.09
N GLN A 274 -17.52 -15.33 -18.15
CA GLN A 274 -17.98 -16.02 -19.36
C GLN A 274 -18.22 -15.06 -20.52
N LEU A 275 -18.87 -13.94 -20.27
CA LEU A 275 -19.10 -12.89 -21.27
C LEU A 275 -17.80 -12.43 -21.93
N PHE A 276 -16.80 -12.11 -21.12
CA PHE A 276 -15.51 -11.68 -21.64
C PHE A 276 -14.76 -12.77 -22.39
N LYS A 277 -14.81 -14.01 -21.92
CA LYS A 277 -14.21 -15.13 -22.63
C LYS A 277 -14.84 -15.34 -24.00
N LEU A 278 -16.14 -15.22 -24.12
CA LEU A 278 -16.86 -15.32 -25.39
C LEU A 278 -16.52 -14.14 -26.30
N ALA A 279 -16.49 -12.92 -25.79
CA ALA A 279 -16.13 -11.73 -26.54
C ALA A 279 -14.68 -11.77 -27.05
N LEU A 280 -13.74 -12.27 -26.25
CA LEU A 280 -12.34 -12.41 -26.65
C LEU A 280 -12.10 -13.44 -27.77
N ASN A 281 -12.99 -14.40 -27.95
CA ASN A 281 -12.89 -15.38 -29.04
C ASN A 281 -13.16 -14.78 -30.44
N SER A 282 -13.50 -13.52 -30.54
CA SER A 282 -13.62 -12.71 -31.77
C SER A 282 -14.41 -13.36 -32.91
N THR A 283 -15.25 -14.35 -32.61
CA THR A 283 -16.09 -15.04 -33.59
C THR A 283 -17.52 -14.51 -33.53
N GLU A 284 -18.23 -14.51 -34.65
CA GLU A 284 -19.65 -14.15 -34.66
C GLU A 284 -20.50 -15.00 -33.70
N VAL A 285 -20.14 -16.28 -33.56
CA VAL A 285 -20.79 -17.20 -32.61
C VAL A 285 -20.53 -16.78 -31.17
N GLY A 286 -19.28 -16.37 -30.84
CA GLY A 286 -18.93 -15.91 -29.51
C GLY A 286 -19.70 -14.63 -29.13
N HIS A 287 -19.82 -13.67 -30.04
CA HIS A 287 -20.57 -12.44 -29.81
C HIS A 287 -22.09 -12.70 -29.63
N LYS A 288 -22.67 -13.60 -30.39
CA LYS A 288 -24.08 -14.00 -30.20
C LYS A 288 -24.31 -14.65 -28.85
N SER A 289 -23.40 -15.53 -28.43
CA SER A 289 -23.49 -16.20 -27.13
C SER A 289 -23.34 -15.23 -25.99
N ALA A 290 -22.41 -14.24 -26.08
CA ALA A 290 -22.22 -13.18 -25.10
C ALA A 290 -23.49 -12.33 -24.95
N ASN A 291 -24.13 -11.95 -26.04
CA ASN A 291 -25.39 -11.19 -26.03
C ASN A 291 -26.53 -11.96 -25.34
N VAL A 292 -26.64 -13.28 -25.55
CA VAL A 292 -27.64 -14.09 -24.88
C VAL A 292 -27.42 -14.14 -23.38
N ILE A 293 -26.17 -14.30 -22.92
CA ILE A 293 -25.84 -14.30 -21.50
C ILE A 293 -26.16 -12.96 -20.86
N LEU A 294 -25.78 -11.87 -21.51
CA LEU A 294 -26.07 -10.51 -21.04
C LEU A 294 -27.57 -10.27 -20.94
N GLN A 295 -28.34 -10.63 -21.97
CA GLN A 295 -29.78 -10.44 -21.95
C GLN A 295 -30.44 -11.23 -20.83
N THR A 296 -30.03 -12.49 -20.64
CA THR A 296 -30.51 -13.35 -19.55
C THR A 296 -30.23 -12.71 -18.18
N ASP A 297 -29.04 -12.16 -18.01
CA ASP A 297 -28.67 -11.49 -16.74
C ASP A 297 -29.52 -10.24 -16.49
N ILE A 298 -29.72 -9.41 -17.52
CA ILE A 298 -30.60 -8.23 -17.46
C ILE A 298 -32.04 -8.65 -17.10
N ASP A 299 -32.55 -9.72 -17.70
CA ASP A 299 -33.94 -10.14 -17.47
C ASP A 299 -34.14 -10.74 -16.07
N ASN A 300 -33.11 -11.35 -15.50
CA ASN A 300 -33.12 -11.86 -14.12
C ASN A 300 -33.05 -10.75 -13.05
N HIS A 301 -32.70 -9.52 -13.41
CA HIS A 301 -32.54 -8.37 -12.50
C HIS A 301 -33.62 -7.28 -12.70
N LYS A 302 -34.60 -7.51 -13.59
CA LYS A 302 -35.80 -6.68 -13.71
C LYS A 302 -36.88 -7.13 -12.73
#